data_174fb73b87768a3eaf44bb24bbd79ba6
#
_entry.id   174fb73b87768a3eaf44bb24bbd79ba6
#
_cell.length_a   1.000
_cell.length_b   1.000
_cell.length_c   1.000
_cell.angle_alpha   90.00
_cell.angle_beta   90.00
_cell.angle_gamma   90.00
#
_symmetry.space_group_name_H-M   'P 1'
#
loop_
_entity.id
_entity.type
_entity.pdbx_description
1 polymer ?
#
loop_
_entity_poly.entity_id
_entity_poly.type
_entity_poly.pdbx_seq_one_letter_code
_entity_poly.pdbx_strand_id
1 'polypeptide(L)'
;TIEPFLKLDRTPSDVLNIFQPFELQQFPQPGEADVKKSNIWRWLKTAWADNDEYKLRWLLCYFASKLQFPWRKVCKFITCFARLCGCGKTSVRGWCTALYDSDKVLFCDTVDDYMSNENAEQRSKLFVIIDDIESCSKKMSLALKSKISNTTFRYKELYKNKVTLPDYTDLICTSNSRNPKFIDSDNRRDELVVCNTSLQNVSEEMNQFWVKFYAELDDPVLMGKWFHYLSNYDITLNIGSQKCRFDQQALQKHKLNSMKVVHRFVVKFFSDPECFERSCKHSKDVENWFDHVRFETPDGVKTCYISKQRLFDYFESWKRSAGLKLDTKMSTFCDDLAEIGLVRTRKTLGARKLTCFFFARPY
;
A
#
# COMPACT_ATOMS: atom_id res chain seq x y z
N THR A 1 -4.26 21.99 27.95
CA THR A 1 -4.54 21.40 26.62
C THR A 1 -5.66 20.36 26.75
N ILE A 2 -6.37 20.12 25.64
CA ILE A 2 -7.43 19.10 25.57
C ILE A 2 -6.91 17.98 24.69
N GLU A 3 -6.68 16.80 25.25
CA GLU A 3 -6.13 15.66 24.50
C GLU A 3 -7.00 14.41 24.65
N PRO A 4 -7.42 13.78 23.55
CA PRO A 4 -8.41 12.71 23.61
C PRO A 4 -7.86 11.32 23.94
N PHE A 5 -6.52 11.11 23.88
CA PHE A 5 -5.93 9.78 23.95
C PHE A 5 -4.75 9.63 24.91
N LEU A 6 -4.73 10.46 25.93
CA LEU A 6 -3.74 10.28 27.01
C LEU A 6 -4.10 9.05 27.86
N LYS A 7 -3.07 8.31 28.24
CA LYS A 7 -3.22 7.25 29.23
C LYS A 7 -3.75 7.88 30.53
N LEU A 8 -4.90 7.41 31.03
CA LEU A 8 -5.59 7.99 32.20
C LEU A 8 -4.69 8.13 33.43
N ASP A 9 -3.76 7.18 33.59
CA ASP A 9 -2.80 7.13 34.71
C ASP A 9 -1.61 8.12 34.58
N ARG A 10 -1.51 8.82 33.43
CA ARG A 10 -0.41 9.73 33.08
C ARG A 10 -0.87 11.05 32.52
N THR A 11 -2.15 11.40 32.70
CA THR A 11 -2.65 12.70 32.24
C THR A 11 -1.99 13.81 33.06
N PRO A 12 -1.22 14.74 32.43
CA PRO A 12 -0.70 15.90 33.15
C PRO A 12 -1.82 16.72 33.76
N SER A 13 -1.55 17.39 34.89
CA SER A 13 -2.55 18.16 35.62
C SER A 13 -3.15 19.35 34.86
N ASP A 14 -2.46 19.81 33.80
CA ASP A 14 -2.87 20.90 32.92
C ASP A 14 -3.60 20.43 31.65
N VAL A 15 -3.86 19.12 31.56
CA VAL A 15 -4.50 18.49 30.37
C VAL A 15 -5.86 17.93 30.74
N LEU A 16 -6.88 18.39 30.02
CA LEU A 16 -8.21 17.77 30.06
C LEU A 16 -8.22 16.61 29.07
N ASN A 17 -8.24 15.38 29.59
CA ASN A 17 -8.42 14.20 28.75
C ASN A 17 -9.90 14.03 28.39
N ILE A 18 -10.22 14.15 27.12
CA ILE A 18 -11.59 13.97 26.59
C ILE A 18 -11.78 12.60 25.93
N PHE A 19 -10.85 11.69 26.11
CA PHE A 19 -10.99 10.33 25.58
C PHE A 19 -12.18 9.64 26.25
N GLN A 20 -13.12 9.17 25.44
CA GLN A 20 -14.20 8.32 25.90
C GLN A 20 -13.75 6.86 25.79
N PRO A 21 -13.85 6.08 26.89
CA PRO A 21 -13.58 4.64 26.85
C PRO A 21 -14.39 3.96 25.74
N PHE A 22 -13.87 2.86 25.23
CA PHE A 22 -14.63 2.06 24.26
C PHE A 22 -15.88 1.46 24.93
N GLU A 23 -17.01 1.47 24.21
CA GLU A 23 -18.27 0.91 24.76
C GLU A 23 -18.10 -0.56 25.16
N LEU A 24 -17.41 -1.35 24.33
CA LEU A 24 -17.13 -2.77 24.59
C LEU A 24 -16.20 -3.01 25.80
N GLN A 25 -15.50 -2.00 26.27
CA GLN A 25 -14.67 -2.10 27.49
C GLN A 25 -15.49 -2.39 28.73
N GLN A 26 -16.76 -2.07 28.73
CA GLN A 26 -17.69 -2.34 29.82
C GLN A 26 -18.13 -3.82 29.87
N PHE A 27 -17.94 -4.56 28.78
CA PHE A 27 -18.40 -5.93 28.62
C PHE A 27 -17.29 -6.89 28.20
N PRO A 28 -16.10 -6.87 28.83
CA PRO A 28 -15.01 -7.74 28.41
C PRO A 28 -15.38 -9.20 28.74
N GLN A 29 -15.47 -10.01 27.71
CA GLN A 29 -15.77 -11.43 27.87
C GLN A 29 -14.64 -12.29 27.28
N PRO A 30 -14.01 -13.18 28.08
CA PRO A 30 -13.09 -14.16 27.55
C PRO A 30 -13.81 -15.12 26.62
N GLY A 31 -13.22 -15.44 25.48
CA GLY A 31 -13.89 -16.30 24.50
C GLY A 31 -13.07 -16.48 23.21
N GLU A 32 -11.76 -16.70 23.32
CA GLU A 32 -10.89 -16.92 22.16
C GLU A 32 -11.38 -18.02 21.21
N ALA A 33 -11.94 -19.10 21.75
CA ALA A 33 -12.48 -20.18 20.92
C ALA A 33 -13.68 -19.72 20.07
N ASP A 34 -14.52 -18.85 20.60
CA ASP A 34 -15.70 -18.31 19.88
C ASP A 34 -15.24 -17.31 18.82
N VAL A 35 -14.28 -16.45 19.15
CA VAL A 35 -13.63 -15.54 18.19
C VAL A 35 -13.09 -16.32 17.00
N LYS A 36 -12.32 -17.39 17.23
CA LYS A 36 -11.72 -18.19 16.16
C LYS A 36 -12.72 -19.02 15.34
N LYS A 37 -13.92 -19.25 15.85
CA LYS A 37 -15.03 -19.92 15.13
C LYS A 37 -15.93 -18.97 14.39
N SER A 38 -15.85 -17.65 14.62
CA SER A 38 -16.73 -16.64 14.04
C SER A 38 -16.50 -16.48 12.53
N ASN A 39 -17.54 -15.97 11.84
CA ASN A 39 -17.44 -15.58 10.43
C ASN A 39 -16.53 -14.35 10.26
N ILE A 40 -16.45 -13.49 11.26
CA ILE A 40 -15.50 -12.36 11.29
C ILE A 40 -14.06 -12.89 11.23
N TRP A 41 -13.70 -13.93 11.99
CA TRP A 41 -12.40 -14.58 11.92
C TRP A 41 -12.15 -15.20 10.55
N ARG A 42 -13.13 -15.94 10.02
CA ARG A 42 -13.04 -16.53 8.68
C ARG A 42 -12.82 -15.47 7.61
N TRP A 43 -13.53 -14.34 7.69
CA TRP A 43 -13.33 -13.20 6.80
C TRP A 43 -11.92 -12.64 6.89
N LEU A 44 -11.44 -12.32 8.09
CA LEU A 44 -10.10 -11.75 8.29
C LEU A 44 -9.01 -12.71 7.80
N LYS A 45 -9.11 -13.99 8.15
CA LYS A 45 -8.14 -15.03 7.77
C LYS A 45 -8.16 -15.30 6.27
N THR A 46 -9.35 -15.47 5.68
CA THR A 46 -9.47 -15.89 4.28
C THR A 46 -9.40 -14.73 3.31
N ALA A 47 -10.23 -13.69 3.50
CA ALA A 47 -10.31 -12.60 2.55
C ALA A 47 -9.12 -11.64 2.65
N TRP A 48 -8.73 -11.25 3.87
CA TRP A 48 -7.68 -10.25 4.06
C TRP A 48 -6.29 -10.84 4.20
N ALA A 49 -6.14 -11.95 4.90
CA ALA A 49 -4.84 -12.60 5.10
C ALA A 49 -4.52 -13.66 4.04
N ASP A 50 -5.44 -14.00 3.13
CA ASP A 50 -5.25 -15.03 2.10
C ASP A 50 -4.82 -16.40 2.68
N ASN A 51 -5.35 -16.77 3.85
CA ASN A 51 -4.98 -17.94 4.65
C ASN A 51 -3.51 -18.01 5.06
N ASP A 52 -2.78 -16.91 4.98
CA ASP A 52 -1.39 -16.80 5.42
C ASP A 52 -1.35 -16.40 6.90
N GLU A 53 -0.74 -17.25 7.73
CA GLU A 53 -0.68 -17.04 9.19
C GLU A 53 0.17 -15.82 9.58
N TYR A 54 1.20 -15.47 8.81
CA TYR A 54 1.97 -14.26 9.07
C TYR A 54 1.14 -13.00 8.79
N LYS A 55 0.41 -12.98 7.68
CA LYS A 55 -0.49 -11.87 7.33
C LYS A 55 -1.61 -11.72 8.34
N LEU A 56 -2.22 -12.84 8.75
CA LEU A 56 -3.25 -12.82 9.80
C LEU A 56 -2.70 -12.25 11.11
N ARG A 57 -1.53 -12.73 11.56
CA ARG A 57 -0.88 -12.20 12.76
C ARG A 57 -0.56 -10.72 12.64
N TRP A 58 -0.10 -10.27 11.48
CA TRP A 58 0.18 -8.87 11.22
C TRP A 58 -1.08 -8.00 11.36
N LEU A 59 -2.21 -8.44 10.76
CA LEU A 59 -3.50 -7.76 10.86
C LEU A 59 -4.00 -7.71 12.31
N LEU A 60 -3.94 -8.83 13.01
CA LEU A 60 -4.33 -8.88 14.42
C LEU A 60 -3.48 -7.93 15.27
N CYS A 61 -2.15 -7.90 15.09
CA CYS A 61 -1.29 -6.92 15.75
C CYS A 61 -1.65 -5.47 15.39
N TYR A 62 -1.98 -5.20 14.13
CA TYR A 62 -2.36 -3.86 13.68
C TYR A 62 -3.63 -3.37 14.37
N PHE A 63 -4.68 -4.16 14.36
CA PHE A 63 -5.94 -3.81 15.01
C PHE A 63 -5.81 -3.81 16.54
N ALA A 64 -5.16 -4.82 17.14
CA ALA A 64 -4.90 -4.86 18.58
C ALA A 64 -4.12 -3.63 19.08
N SER A 65 -3.17 -3.13 18.29
CA SER A 65 -2.37 -1.96 18.67
C SER A 65 -3.21 -0.71 18.90
N LYS A 66 -4.33 -0.56 18.20
CA LYS A 66 -5.25 0.57 18.37
C LYS A 66 -6.14 0.47 19.61
N LEU A 67 -6.44 -0.73 20.08
CA LEU A 67 -7.12 -0.94 21.34
C LEU A 67 -6.19 -0.75 22.54
N GLN A 68 -4.99 -1.32 22.44
CA GLN A 68 -4.01 -1.30 23.54
C GLN A 68 -3.29 0.05 23.67
N PHE A 69 -3.05 0.73 22.54
CA PHE A 69 -2.30 1.98 22.47
C PHE A 69 -2.99 3.00 21.55
N PRO A 70 -4.23 3.44 21.87
CA PRO A 70 -5.00 4.34 20.99
C PRO A 70 -4.29 5.68 20.73
N TRP A 71 -3.40 6.10 21.62
CA TRP A 71 -2.57 7.31 21.48
C TRP A 71 -1.36 7.14 20.54
N ARG A 72 -1.12 5.93 19.99
CA ARG A 72 -0.02 5.68 19.07
C ARG A 72 -0.52 5.60 17.65
N LYS A 73 0.09 6.39 16.78
CA LYS A 73 -0.09 6.27 15.33
C LYS A 73 0.87 5.21 14.80
N VAL A 74 0.35 4.23 14.07
CA VAL A 74 1.18 3.15 13.47
C VAL A 74 1.94 3.68 12.25
N CYS A 75 1.46 4.77 11.65
CA CYS A 75 2.01 5.38 10.44
C CYS A 75 2.01 4.43 9.22
N LYS A 76 1.01 3.58 9.13
CA LYS A 76 0.76 2.68 8.01
C LYS A 76 -0.51 3.07 7.27
N PHE A 77 -0.50 2.85 5.96
CA PHE A 77 -1.64 2.99 5.09
C PHE A 77 -1.96 1.64 4.46
N ILE A 78 -3.05 1.03 4.88
CA ILE A 78 -3.50 -0.23 4.30
C ILE A 78 -4.33 0.08 3.06
N THR A 79 -3.96 -0.51 1.92
CA THR A 79 -4.76 -0.51 0.70
C THR A 79 -5.28 -1.92 0.46
N CYS A 80 -6.57 -2.14 0.67
CA CYS A 80 -7.22 -3.40 0.39
C CYS A 80 -7.73 -3.41 -1.06
N PHE A 81 -7.15 -4.26 -1.88
CA PHE A 81 -7.44 -4.35 -3.31
C PHE A 81 -8.08 -5.69 -3.66
N ALA A 82 -9.13 -5.65 -4.45
CA ALA A 82 -9.63 -6.81 -5.20
C ALA A 82 -10.26 -6.35 -6.51
N ARG A 83 -10.07 -7.12 -7.57
CA ARG A 83 -10.71 -6.85 -8.87
C ARG A 83 -12.21 -7.08 -8.86
N LEU A 84 -12.67 -8.02 -8.04
CA LEU A 84 -14.05 -8.42 -7.97
C LEU A 84 -14.75 -7.74 -6.80
N CYS A 85 -16.01 -7.37 -6.99
CA CYS A 85 -16.87 -6.88 -5.93
C CYS A 85 -17.40 -8.05 -5.07
N GLY A 86 -17.89 -7.74 -3.87
CA GLY A 86 -18.53 -8.74 -3.00
C GLY A 86 -17.58 -9.70 -2.29
N CYS A 87 -16.26 -9.46 -2.29
CA CYS A 87 -15.27 -10.29 -1.59
C CYS A 87 -14.96 -9.82 -0.16
N GLY A 88 -15.66 -8.79 0.35
CA GLY A 88 -15.50 -8.32 1.73
C GLY A 88 -14.41 -7.27 1.97
N LYS A 89 -14.01 -6.51 0.95
CA LYS A 89 -13.09 -5.38 1.14
C LYS A 89 -13.66 -4.33 2.09
N THR A 90 -14.88 -3.88 1.79
CA THR A 90 -15.56 -2.78 2.49
C THR A 90 -16.11 -3.21 3.86
N SER A 91 -16.17 -4.52 4.13
CA SER A 91 -16.66 -5.05 5.42
C SER A 91 -15.81 -4.60 6.62
N VAL A 92 -14.57 -4.14 6.37
CA VAL A 92 -13.72 -3.51 7.39
C VAL A 92 -14.37 -2.28 8.02
N ARG A 93 -15.23 -1.57 7.30
CA ARG A 93 -16.01 -0.45 7.82
C ARG A 93 -16.88 -0.89 8.98
N GLY A 94 -17.76 -1.86 8.75
CA GLY A 94 -18.66 -2.39 9.78
C GLY A 94 -17.88 -2.94 10.97
N TRP A 95 -16.82 -3.70 10.72
CA TRP A 95 -16.00 -4.28 11.78
C TRP A 95 -15.28 -3.22 12.64
N CYS A 96 -14.67 -2.22 12.00
CA CYS A 96 -14.03 -1.13 12.75
C CYS A 96 -15.05 -0.33 13.57
N THR A 97 -16.25 -0.07 13.02
CA THR A 97 -17.32 0.62 13.76
C THR A 97 -17.77 -0.18 14.97
N ALA A 98 -18.01 -1.49 14.80
CA ALA A 98 -18.47 -2.35 15.89
C ALA A 98 -17.41 -2.56 16.99
N LEU A 99 -16.11 -2.52 16.61
CA LEU A 99 -15.02 -2.79 17.56
C LEU A 99 -14.48 -1.54 18.27
N TYR A 100 -14.47 -0.38 17.59
CA TYR A 100 -13.83 0.86 18.08
C TYR A 100 -14.83 2.00 18.31
N ASP A 101 -16.11 1.75 18.18
CA ASP A 101 -17.21 2.70 18.23
C ASP A 101 -17.25 3.65 17.01
N SER A 102 -18.44 4.10 16.66
CA SER A 102 -18.67 4.92 15.48
C SER A 102 -18.04 6.32 15.56
N ASP A 103 -17.94 6.86 16.77
CA ASP A 103 -17.34 8.18 17.01
C ASP A 103 -15.81 8.18 16.79
N LYS A 104 -15.15 7.03 16.80
CA LYS A 104 -13.70 6.86 16.65
C LYS A 104 -13.28 6.46 15.24
N VAL A 105 -14.23 6.23 14.34
CA VAL A 105 -13.98 5.85 12.94
C VAL A 105 -14.60 6.89 12.02
N LEU A 106 -13.83 7.39 11.07
CA LEU A 106 -14.30 8.32 10.03
C LEU A 106 -14.38 7.61 8.69
N PHE A 107 -15.47 7.83 7.97
CA PHE A 107 -15.65 7.35 6.60
C PHE A 107 -15.58 8.53 5.65
N CYS A 108 -14.80 8.36 4.59
CA CYS A 108 -14.71 9.31 3.49
C CYS A 108 -14.97 8.55 2.18
N ASP A 109 -15.79 9.14 1.32
CA ASP A 109 -16.07 8.56 0.01
C ASP A 109 -14.90 8.80 -0.96
N THR A 110 -14.14 9.87 -0.74
CA THR A 110 -13.01 10.23 -1.61
C THR A 110 -11.77 10.63 -0.80
N VAL A 111 -10.62 10.59 -1.48
CA VAL A 111 -9.37 11.13 -0.91
C VAL A 111 -9.46 12.65 -0.75
N ASP A 112 -10.18 13.34 -1.63
CA ASP A 112 -10.34 14.80 -1.59
C ASP A 112 -11.15 15.22 -0.35
N ASP A 113 -12.17 14.47 0.04
CA ASP A 113 -12.94 14.71 1.27
C ASP A 113 -12.02 14.63 2.50
N TYR A 114 -11.21 13.55 2.58
CA TYR A 114 -10.25 13.39 3.67
C TYR A 114 -9.18 14.50 3.69
N MET A 115 -8.78 14.99 2.53
CA MET A 115 -7.74 16.02 2.38
C MET A 115 -8.30 17.45 2.42
N SER A 116 -9.61 17.61 2.63
CA SER A 116 -10.26 18.92 2.68
C SER A 116 -9.66 19.82 3.75
N ASN A 117 -9.79 21.14 3.55
CA ASN A 117 -9.36 22.13 4.54
C ASN A 117 -10.28 22.16 5.78
N GLU A 118 -11.53 21.76 5.62
CA GLU A 118 -12.51 21.64 6.69
C GLU A 118 -12.45 20.20 7.20
N ASN A 119 -11.79 19.99 8.32
CA ASN A 119 -11.44 18.67 8.81
C ASN A 119 -11.86 18.44 10.27
N ALA A 120 -12.93 19.12 10.69
CA ALA A 120 -13.45 19.03 12.06
C ALA A 120 -13.77 17.59 12.48
N GLU A 121 -14.25 16.79 11.53
CA GLU A 121 -14.60 15.38 11.76
C GLU A 121 -13.40 14.47 12.02
N GLN A 122 -12.17 14.89 11.68
CA GLN A 122 -10.97 14.10 11.90
C GLN A 122 -10.48 14.11 13.35
N ARG A 123 -11.06 14.98 14.18
CA ARG A 123 -10.71 15.07 15.60
C ARG A 123 -11.05 13.76 16.30
N SER A 124 -10.14 13.27 17.13
CA SER A 124 -10.34 12.07 17.98
C SER A 124 -10.58 10.76 17.24
N LYS A 125 -10.28 10.70 15.94
CA LYS A 125 -10.43 9.47 15.15
C LYS A 125 -9.21 8.55 15.29
N LEU A 126 -9.48 7.26 15.38
CA LEU A 126 -8.47 6.19 15.34
C LEU A 126 -8.23 5.70 13.93
N PHE A 127 -9.30 5.62 13.16
CA PHE A 127 -9.25 5.20 11.77
C PHE A 127 -9.96 6.19 10.85
N VAL A 128 -9.38 6.37 9.68
CA VAL A 128 -10.10 6.87 8.50
C VAL A 128 -10.15 5.77 7.47
N ILE A 129 -11.35 5.45 7.02
CA ILE A 129 -11.58 4.46 5.97
C ILE A 129 -12.08 5.20 4.74
N ILE A 130 -11.32 5.10 3.65
CA ILE A 130 -11.67 5.71 2.37
C ILE A 130 -12.14 4.58 1.46
N ASP A 131 -13.40 4.65 1.01
CA ASP A 131 -13.97 3.59 0.21
C ASP A 131 -13.73 3.79 -1.28
N ASP A 132 -13.48 2.69 -1.97
CA ASP A 132 -13.34 2.51 -3.42
C ASP A 132 -12.50 3.57 -4.17
N ILE A 133 -11.26 3.73 -3.78
CA ILE A 133 -10.33 4.61 -4.51
C ILE A 133 -10.05 4.03 -5.90
N GLU A 134 -10.60 4.64 -6.95
CA GLU A 134 -10.34 4.24 -8.33
C GLU A 134 -8.97 4.71 -8.81
N SER A 135 -8.64 5.98 -8.57
CA SER A 135 -7.36 6.58 -8.93
C SER A 135 -7.03 7.77 -8.03
N CYS A 136 -5.76 7.92 -7.72
CA CYS A 136 -5.26 9.05 -6.96
C CYS A 136 -4.07 9.67 -7.70
N SER A 137 -4.10 10.97 -7.94
CA SER A 137 -3.02 11.66 -8.63
C SER A 137 -1.70 11.53 -7.85
N LYS A 138 -0.57 11.67 -8.55
CA LYS A 138 0.76 11.66 -7.90
C LYS A 138 0.86 12.72 -6.81
N LYS A 139 0.33 13.94 -7.06
CA LYS A 139 0.32 15.04 -6.09
C LYS A 139 -0.46 14.64 -4.83
N MET A 140 -1.64 14.07 -4.99
CA MET A 140 -2.49 13.62 -3.89
C MET A 140 -1.85 12.46 -3.12
N SER A 141 -1.25 11.49 -3.81
CA SER A 141 -0.53 10.37 -3.17
C SER A 141 0.65 10.85 -2.31
N LEU A 142 1.38 11.88 -2.77
CA LEU A 142 2.46 12.49 -1.98
C LEU A 142 1.93 13.27 -0.77
N ALA A 143 0.80 13.95 -0.90
CA ALA A 143 0.15 14.62 0.22
C ALA A 143 -0.35 13.62 1.28
N LEU A 144 -0.96 12.51 0.87
CA LEU A 144 -1.32 11.40 1.76
C LEU A 144 -0.09 10.82 2.48
N LYS A 145 1.03 10.63 1.78
CA LYS A 145 2.29 10.15 2.36
C LYS A 145 2.78 11.06 3.49
N SER A 146 2.66 12.37 3.33
CA SER A 146 2.96 13.34 4.39
C SER A 146 2.00 13.18 5.57
N LYS A 147 0.70 13.13 5.30
CA LYS A 147 -0.35 13.04 6.34
C LYS A 147 -0.25 11.76 7.17
N ILE A 148 0.08 10.62 6.54
CA ILE A 148 0.30 9.34 7.25
C ILE A 148 1.44 9.44 8.27
N SER A 149 2.49 10.21 7.97
CA SER A 149 3.69 10.29 8.81
C SER A 149 3.62 11.35 9.87
N ASN A 150 2.77 12.35 9.70
CA ASN A 150 2.67 13.43 10.65
C ASN A 150 1.93 12.95 11.92
N THR A 151 2.46 13.32 13.05
CA THR A 151 1.85 13.06 14.37
C THR A 151 0.94 14.19 14.84
N THR A 152 0.84 15.24 14.03
CA THR A 152 -0.04 16.38 14.27
C THR A 152 -0.73 16.80 12.98
N PHE A 153 -1.88 17.43 13.09
CA PHE A 153 -2.58 18.01 11.95
C PHE A 153 -3.15 19.38 12.28
N ARG A 154 -3.38 20.20 11.25
CA ARG A 154 -4.03 21.48 11.39
C ARG A 154 -5.54 21.27 11.39
N TYR A 155 -6.13 21.37 12.57
CA TYR A 155 -7.55 21.28 12.78
C TYR A 155 -8.23 22.62 12.46
N LYS A 156 -9.32 22.60 11.72
CA LYS A 156 -10.12 23.77 11.38
C LYS A 156 -11.61 23.44 11.44
N GLU A 157 -12.31 24.16 12.26
CA GLU A 157 -13.77 24.26 12.20
C GLU A 157 -14.18 25.50 11.40
N LEU A 158 -15.40 25.46 10.87
CA LEU A 158 -15.97 26.60 10.16
C LEU A 158 -15.98 27.83 11.06
N TYR A 159 -15.56 28.98 10.53
CA TYR A 159 -15.46 30.28 11.25
C TYR A 159 -14.50 30.32 12.46
N LYS A 160 -13.68 29.29 12.68
CA LYS A 160 -12.67 29.28 13.76
C LYS A 160 -11.25 29.36 13.25
N ASN A 161 -10.34 29.82 14.10
CA ASN A 161 -8.91 29.82 13.81
C ASN A 161 -8.38 28.37 13.74
N LYS A 162 -7.37 28.17 12.87
CA LYS A 162 -6.67 26.89 12.80
C LYS A 162 -5.87 26.64 14.08
N VAL A 163 -6.01 25.45 14.62
CA VAL A 163 -5.18 24.96 15.76
C VAL A 163 -4.46 23.69 15.34
N THR A 164 -3.31 23.43 15.96
CA THR A 164 -2.59 22.17 15.74
C THR A 164 -2.98 21.18 16.81
N LEU A 165 -3.46 20.01 16.40
CA LEU A 165 -3.84 18.92 17.30
C LEU A 165 -2.98 17.69 17.02
N PRO A 166 -2.80 16.80 18.02
CA PRO A 166 -2.23 15.46 17.81
C PRO A 166 -3.05 14.66 16.79
N ASP A 167 -2.38 13.86 16.00
CA ASP A 167 -2.99 12.96 15.00
C ASP A 167 -2.67 11.51 15.34
N TYR A 168 -3.69 10.77 15.71
CA TYR A 168 -3.62 9.36 16.08
C TYR A 168 -4.19 8.43 15.00
N THR A 169 -4.61 9.01 13.88
CA THR A 169 -5.37 8.34 12.84
C THR A 169 -4.49 7.48 11.95
N ASP A 170 -4.86 6.22 11.77
CA ASP A 170 -4.34 5.37 10.71
C ASP A 170 -5.34 5.24 9.57
N LEU A 171 -4.84 4.99 8.36
CA LEU A 171 -5.61 5.02 7.14
C LEU A 171 -5.80 3.63 6.56
N ILE A 172 -7.03 3.32 6.19
CA ILE A 172 -7.39 2.13 5.42
C ILE A 172 -8.12 2.61 4.16
N CYS A 173 -7.80 2.09 3.01
CA CYS A 173 -8.60 2.31 1.82
C CYS A 173 -8.93 1.00 1.10
N THR A 174 -10.06 0.99 0.42
CA THR A 174 -10.45 -0.10 -0.46
C THR A 174 -10.32 0.33 -1.91
N SER A 175 -10.15 -0.61 -2.83
CA SER A 175 -10.08 -0.32 -4.25
C SER A 175 -10.39 -1.53 -5.12
N ASN A 176 -11.02 -1.28 -6.27
CA ASN A 176 -11.15 -2.22 -7.38
C ASN A 176 -10.03 -2.01 -8.43
N SER A 177 -9.32 -0.90 -8.36
CA SER A 177 -8.21 -0.59 -9.25
C SER A 177 -6.92 -1.27 -8.81
N ARG A 178 -6.15 -1.80 -9.77
CA ARG A 178 -4.81 -2.38 -9.49
C ARG A 178 -3.79 -1.35 -9.02
N ASN A 179 -3.98 -0.11 -9.38
CA ASN A 179 -3.06 0.99 -9.09
C ASN A 179 -3.84 2.20 -8.60
N PRO A 180 -4.47 2.11 -7.41
CA PRO A 180 -5.35 3.17 -6.92
C PRO A 180 -4.60 4.46 -6.60
N LYS A 181 -3.30 4.37 -6.35
CA LYS A 181 -2.45 5.52 -6.02
C LYS A 181 -1.01 5.30 -6.46
N PHE A 182 -0.26 6.39 -6.55
CA PHE A 182 1.18 6.34 -6.80
C PHE A 182 1.93 5.88 -5.53
N ILE A 183 2.83 4.88 -5.69
CA ILE A 183 3.71 4.39 -4.63
C ILE A 183 5.16 4.54 -5.06
N ASP A 184 5.95 5.30 -4.31
CA ASP A 184 7.38 5.47 -4.54
C ASP A 184 8.14 4.16 -4.32
N SER A 185 9.31 4.03 -4.95
CA SER A 185 10.19 2.88 -4.79
C SER A 185 10.67 2.67 -3.35
N ASP A 186 10.91 3.75 -2.62
CA ASP A 186 11.36 3.77 -1.21
C ASP A 186 10.21 3.78 -0.19
N ASN A 187 8.96 3.70 -0.66
CA ASN A 187 7.81 3.79 0.22
C ASN A 187 7.78 2.65 1.25
N ARG A 188 7.71 3.04 2.51
CA ARG A 188 7.69 2.17 3.69
C ARG A 188 6.37 2.21 4.47
N ARG A 189 5.43 3.06 4.03
CA ARG A 189 4.17 3.33 4.75
C ARG A 189 3.00 2.54 4.22
N ASP A 190 3.03 2.25 2.92
CA ASP A 190 1.96 1.53 2.26
C ASP A 190 2.09 0.03 2.46
N GLU A 191 1.00 -0.58 2.89
CA GLU A 191 0.81 -2.03 2.94
C GLU A 191 -0.34 -2.39 2.00
N LEU A 192 -0.08 -3.30 1.07
CA LEU A 192 -1.06 -3.71 0.08
C LEU A 192 -1.64 -5.07 0.46
N VAL A 193 -2.92 -5.07 0.76
CA VAL A 193 -3.71 -6.29 1.00
C VAL A 193 -4.36 -6.67 -0.31
N VAL A 194 -3.95 -7.77 -0.92
CA VAL A 194 -4.67 -8.36 -2.05
C VAL A 194 -5.75 -9.28 -1.50
N CYS A 195 -7.00 -8.80 -1.54
CA CYS A 195 -8.12 -9.53 -0.98
C CYS A 195 -8.39 -10.82 -1.77
N ASN A 196 -8.45 -11.94 -1.07
CA ASN A 196 -8.84 -13.22 -1.67
C ASN A 196 -10.33 -13.20 -2.00
N THR A 197 -10.68 -13.73 -3.16
CA THR A 197 -12.04 -13.69 -3.70
C THR A 197 -12.85 -14.95 -3.38
N SER A 198 -12.34 -15.89 -2.60
CA SER A 198 -13.04 -17.13 -2.25
C SER A 198 -14.33 -16.92 -1.44
N LEU A 199 -14.45 -15.76 -0.77
CA LEU A 199 -15.69 -15.38 -0.07
C LEU A 199 -16.57 -14.46 -0.90
N GLN A 200 -16.34 -14.38 -2.23
CA GLN A 200 -17.17 -13.57 -3.10
C GLN A 200 -18.64 -14.04 -3.04
N ASN A 201 -19.56 -13.09 -2.89
CA ASN A 201 -20.99 -13.37 -2.77
C ASN A 201 -21.60 -13.74 -4.14
N VAL A 202 -21.33 -14.96 -4.60
CA VAL A 202 -21.79 -15.51 -5.89
C VAL A 202 -22.61 -16.79 -5.74
N SER A 203 -22.85 -17.26 -4.52
CA SER A 203 -23.63 -18.45 -4.22
C SER A 203 -24.49 -18.24 -2.99
N GLU A 204 -25.53 -19.08 -2.83
CA GLU A 204 -26.39 -19.05 -1.64
C GLU A 204 -25.59 -19.31 -0.35
N GLU A 205 -24.62 -20.22 -0.39
CA GLU A 205 -23.73 -20.48 0.75
C GLU A 205 -22.96 -19.20 1.16
N MET A 206 -22.42 -18.46 0.19
CA MET A 206 -21.70 -17.23 0.46
C MET A 206 -22.64 -16.10 0.89
N ASN A 207 -23.85 -16.04 0.36
CA ASN A 207 -24.87 -15.11 0.83
C ASN A 207 -25.16 -15.36 2.31
N GLN A 208 -25.41 -16.61 2.72
CA GLN A 208 -25.62 -16.98 4.12
C GLN A 208 -24.41 -16.70 5.01
N PHE A 209 -23.19 -16.86 4.49
CA PHE A 209 -21.98 -16.44 5.20
C PHE A 209 -22.01 -14.95 5.51
N TRP A 210 -22.32 -14.10 4.54
CA TRP A 210 -22.38 -12.66 4.74
C TRP A 210 -23.52 -12.22 5.66
N VAL A 211 -24.68 -12.86 5.57
CA VAL A 211 -25.79 -12.61 6.52
C VAL A 211 -25.33 -12.89 7.95
N LYS A 212 -24.67 -14.03 8.20
CA LYS A 212 -24.11 -14.36 9.52
C LYS A 212 -22.99 -13.41 9.94
N PHE A 213 -22.12 -13.03 9.02
CA PHE A 213 -21.04 -12.08 9.30
C PHE A 213 -21.57 -10.74 9.81
N TYR A 214 -22.58 -10.18 9.14
CA TYR A 214 -23.18 -8.91 9.59
C TYR A 214 -23.96 -9.06 10.89
N ALA A 215 -24.67 -10.16 11.09
CA ALA A 215 -25.32 -10.45 12.37
C ALA A 215 -24.32 -10.58 13.53
N GLU A 216 -23.12 -11.10 13.28
CA GLU A 216 -22.03 -11.17 14.26
C GLU A 216 -21.47 -9.80 14.64
N LEU A 217 -21.47 -8.83 13.71
CA LEU A 217 -21.06 -7.45 14.00
C LEU A 217 -22.07 -6.73 14.93
N ASP A 218 -23.33 -7.12 14.87
CA ASP A 218 -24.40 -6.58 15.69
C ASP A 218 -24.57 -7.35 17.03
N ASP A 219 -23.82 -8.44 17.24
CA ASP A 219 -23.83 -9.21 18.48
C ASP A 219 -22.85 -8.63 19.52
N PRO A 220 -23.34 -7.90 20.56
CA PRO A 220 -22.48 -7.27 21.55
C PRO A 220 -21.68 -8.28 22.38
N VAL A 221 -22.18 -9.52 22.53
CA VAL A 221 -21.46 -10.57 23.28
C VAL A 221 -20.27 -11.05 22.49
N LEU A 222 -20.43 -11.35 21.21
CA LEU A 222 -19.31 -11.76 20.36
C LEU A 222 -18.32 -10.61 20.16
N MET A 223 -18.79 -9.39 19.95
CA MET A 223 -17.93 -8.22 19.84
C MET A 223 -17.17 -7.92 21.13
N GLY A 224 -17.78 -8.13 22.29
CA GLY A 224 -17.10 -8.08 23.60
C GLY A 224 -15.98 -9.12 23.72
N LYS A 225 -16.16 -10.34 23.16
CA LYS A 225 -15.11 -11.37 23.08
C LYS A 225 -14.00 -10.96 22.14
N TRP A 226 -14.30 -10.36 20.99
CA TRP A 226 -13.32 -9.81 20.05
C TRP A 226 -12.52 -8.67 20.69
N PHE A 227 -13.19 -7.76 21.38
CA PHE A 227 -12.53 -6.67 22.10
C PHE A 227 -11.56 -7.22 23.15
N HIS A 228 -12.01 -8.16 24.00
CA HIS A 228 -11.16 -8.80 24.99
C HIS A 228 -9.98 -9.53 24.36
N TYR A 229 -10.21 -10.28 23.26
CA TYR A 229 -9.16 -11.02 22.55
C TYR A 229 -8.07 -10.08 22.03
N LEU A 230 -8.45 -9.00 21.34
CA LEU A 230 -7.49 -8.05 20.79
C LEU A 230 -6.84 -7.17 21.85
N SER A 231 -7.56 -6.80 22.92
CA SER A 231 -6.97 -6.03 24.04
C SER A 231 -5.89 -6.80 24.81
N ASN A 232 -5.94 -8.14 24.76
CA ASN A 232 -4.95 -9.02 25.37
C ASN A 232 -4.04 -9.70 24.35
N TYR A 233 -4.14 -9.34 23.07
CA TYR A 233 -3.34 -9.96 22.01
C TYR A 233 -1.87 -9.58 22.15
N ASP A 234 -0.97 -10.57 22.01
CA ASP A 234 0.47 -10.35 22.09
C ASP A 234 1.01 -9.65 20.84
N ILE A 235 1.27 -8.34 20.97
CA ILE A 235 1.81 -7.50 19.89
C ILE A 235 3.33 -7.66 19.83
N THR A 236 3.80 -8.77 19.32
CA THR A 236 5.23 -9.07 19.15
C THR A 236 5.81 -8.51 17.85
N LEU A 237 4.98 -8.27 16.84
CA LEU A 237 5.42 -7.71 15.57
C LEU A 237 5.51 -6.19 15.66
N ASN A 238 6.67 -5.64 15.33
CA ASN A 238 6.79 -4.20 15.14
C ASN A 238 6.20 -3.80 13.77
N ILE A 239 4.87 -3.69 13.71
CA ILE A 239 4.11 -3.40 12.49
C ILE A 239 4.49 -2.06 11.84
N GLY A 240 5.02 -1.11 12.61
CA GLY A 240 5.55 0.17 12.11
C GLY A 240 6.92 0.03 11.42
N SER A 241 7.65 -1.07 11.67
CA SER A 241 8.99 -1.29 11.12
C SER A 241 8.97 -1.47 9.60
N GLN A 242 10.01 -0.99 8.94
CA GLN A 242 10.24 -1.24 7.51
C GLN A 242 10.48 -2.72 7.19
N LYS A 243 10.98 -3.49 8.14
CA LYS A 243 11.29 -4.93 7.97
C LYS A 243 10.04 -5.80 8.03
N CYS A 244 8.98 -5.31 8.66
CA CYS A 244 7.74 -6.05 8.85
C CYS A 244 6.72 -5.62 7.79
N ARG A 245 6.66 -6.31 6.65
CA ARG A 245 5.80 -6.02 5.51
C ARG A 245 4.70 -7.06 5.38
N PHE A 246 3.48 -6.60 5.08
CA PHE A 246 2.33 -7.48 4.90
C PHE A 246 2.45 -8.35 3.63
N ASP A 247 2.49 -7.74 2.47
CA ASP A 247 2.63 -8.44 1.18
C ASP A 247 3.70 -7.74 0.33
N GLN A 248 4.94 -8.25 0.43
CA GLN A 248 6.06 -7.64 -0.27
C GLN A 248 5.98 -7.79 -1.79
N GLN A 249 5.49 -8.94 -2.28
CA GLN A 249 5.43 -9.21 -3.72
C GLN A 249 4.38 -8.33 -4.39
N ALA A 250 3.18 -8.23 -3.80
CA ALA A 250 2.12 -7.37 -4.30
C ALA A 250 2.55 -5.90 -4.26
N LEU A 251 3.17 -5.46 -3.16
CA LEU A 251 3.68 -4.09 -3.04
C LEU A 251 4.78 -3.78 -4.06
N GLN A 252 5.70 -4.70 -4.31
CA GLN A 252 6.74 -4.56 -5.33
C GLN A 252 6.13 -4.42 -6.73
N LYS A 253 5.14 -5.26 -7.04
CA LYS A 253 4.42 -5.18 -8.32
C LYS A 253 3.68 -3.84 -8.47
N HIS A 254 3.07 -3.34 -7.42
CA HIS A 254 2.41 -2.03 -7.43
C HIS A 254 3.44 -0.89 -7.62
N LYS A 255 4.57 -0.94 -6.93
CA LYS A 255 5.65 0.04 -7.11
C LYS A 255 6.13 0.06 -8.56
N LEU A 256 6.38 -1.10 -9.16
CA LEU A 256 6.76 -1.20 -10.57
C LEU A 256 5.72 -0.55 -11.49
N ASN A 257 4.43 -0.80 -11.25
CA ASN A 257 3.35 -0.22 -12.04
C ASN A 257 3.25 1.32 -11.88
N SER A 258 3.69 1.85 -10.75
CA SER A 258 3.72 3.30 -10.46
C SER A 258 4.93 4.01 -11.05
N MET A 259 5.95 3.27 -11.52
CA MET A 259 7.16 3.85 -12.13
C MET A 259 6.86 4.40 -13.52
N LYS A 260 7.68 5.37 -13.97
CA LYS A 260 7.70 5.80 -15.37
C LYS A 260 7.88 4.60 -16.30
N VAL A 261 7.28 4.65 -17.47
CA VAL A 261 7.32 3.52 -18.44
C VAL A 261 8.75 3.12 -18.77
N VAL A 262 9.64 4.08 -18.95
CA VAL A 262 11.07 3.84 -19.21
C VAL A 262 11.73 3.11 -18.04
N HIS A 263 11.45 3.49 -16.80
CA HIS A 263 11.99 2.82 -15.61
C HIS A 263 11.49 1.38 -15.50
N ARG A 264 10.21 1.12 -15.79
CA ARG A 264 9.66 -0.24 -15.85
C ARG A 264 10.33 -1.11 -16.89
N PHE A 265 10.59 -0.53 -18.07
CA PHE A 265 11.33 -1.20 -19.12
C PHE A 265 12.72 -1.62 -18.64
N VAL A 266 13.45 -0.71 -18.02
CA VAL A 266 14.81 -0.97 -17.50
C VAL A 266 14.82 -2.09 -16.47
N VAL A 267 13.91 -2.03 -15.49
CA VAL A 267 13.79 -3.11 -14.49
C VAL A 267 13.52 -4.46 -15.18
N LYS A 268 12.60 -4.50 -16.14
CA LYS A 268 12.28 -5.72 -16.87
C LYS A 268 13.47 -6.22 -17.71
N PHE A 269 14.15 -5.30 -18.41
CA PHE A 269 15.31 -5.59 -19.21
C PHE A 269 16.42 -6.27 -18.41
N PHE A 270 16.68 -5.82 -17.19
CA PHE A 270 17.72 -6.41 -16.34
C PHE A 270 17.28 -7.68 -15.61
N SER A 271 15.96 -7.83 -15.33
CA SER A 271 15.45 -9.02 -14.65
C SER A 271 15.37 -10.25 -15.56
N ASP A 272 15.17 -10.05 -16.86
CA ASP A 272 15.05 -11.14 -17.85
C ASP A 272 15.70 -10.76 -19.20
N PRO A 273 17.04 -10.77 -19.28
CA PRO A 273 17.77 -10.45 -20.51
C PRO A 273 17.39 -11.38 -21.67
N GLU A 274 17.09 -12.64 -21.39
CA GLU A 274 16.72 -13.63 -22.43
C GLU A 274 15.37 -13.31 -23.10
N CYS A 275 14.47 -12.63 -22.40
CA CYS A 275 13.21 -12.16 -22.98
C CYS A 275 13.47 -11.23 -24.18
N PHE A 276 14.55 -10.45 -24.14
CA PHE A 276 14.94 -9.54 -25.20
C PHE A 276 15.67 -10.25 -26.34
N GLU A 277 16.51 -11.22 -26.02
CA GLU A 277 17.14 -12.07 -27.04
C GLU A 277 16.09 -12.85 -27.86
N ARG A 278 15.06 -13.39 -27.20
CA ARG A 278 13.95 -14.09 -27.87
C ARG A 278 13.11 -13.16 -28.74
N SER A 279 12.87 -11.93 -28.28
CA SER A 279 12.14 -10.91 -29.04
C SER A 279 12.93 -10.42 -30.28
N CYS A 280 14.26 -10.49 -30.23
CA CYS A 280 15.14 -10.07 -31.30
C CYS A 280 15.33 -11.17 -32.37
N LYS A 281 15.20 -12.45 -32.02
CA LYS A 281 15.32 -13.57 -32.97
C LYS A 281 14.28 -13.54 -34.09
N HIS A 282 13.24 -12.73 -34.00
CA HIS A 282 12.21 -12.56 -35.03
C HIS A 282 12.40 -11.33 -35.92
N SER A 283 13.39 -10.47 -35.64
CA SER A 283 13.73 -9.37 -36.53
C SER A 283 14.90 -9.77 -37.41
N LYS A 284 14.81 -9.44 -38.72
CA LYS A 284 15.90 -9.67 -39.72
C LYS A 284 17.22 -8.93 -39.36
N ASP A 285 17.26 -8.24 -38.25
CA ASP A 285 18.40 -7.42 -37.76
C ASP A 285 19.34 -8.17 -36.81
N VAL A 286 19.22 -9.50 -36.69
CA VAL A 286 20.06 -10.31 -35.78
C VAL A 286 21.53 -10.34 -36.22
N GLU A 287 21.82 -10.12 -37.49
CA GLU A 287 23.20 -10.13 -38.01
C GLU A 287 24.08 -9.01 -37.41
N ASN A 288 23.49 -7.92 -36.88
CA ASN A 288 24.23 -6.74 -36.38
C ASN A 288 24.19 -6.57 -34.87
N TRP A 289 23.84 -7.60 -34.10
CA TRP A 289 23.77 -7.53 -32.64
C TRP A 289 25.09 -7.06 -32.00
N PHE A 290 26.20 -7.66 -32.43
CA PHE A 290 27.54 -7.35 -31.91
C PHE A 290 28.02 -5.93 -32.22
N ASP A 291 27.47 -5.29 -33.25
CA ASP A 291 27.80 -3.92 -33.62
C ASP A 291 27.19 -2.88 -32.70
N HIS A 292 26.24 -3.28 -31.86
CA HIS A 292 25.50 -2.37 -30.98
C HIS A 292 25.64 -2.68 -29.49
N VAL A 293 26.28 -3.81 -29.13
CA VAL A 293 26.46 -4.27 -27.75
C VAL A 293 27.90 -4.72 -27.54
N ARG A 294 28.53 -4.25 -26.48
CA ARG A 294 29.88 -4.66 -26.10
C ARG A 294 29.94 -4.97 -24.61
N PHE A 295 30.54 -6.10 -24.29
CA PHE A 295 30.80 -6.49 -22.93
C PHE A 295 32.28 -6.25 -22.61
N GLU A 296 32.57 -5.55 -21.55
CA GLU A 296 33.92 -5.36 -21.01
C GLU A 296 33.93 -5.80 -19.55
N THR A 297 35.10 -6.21 -19.03
CA THR A 297 35.25 -6.61 -17.64
C THR A 297 36.39 -5.79 -17.01
N PRO A 298 36.25 -4.46 -16.90
CA PRO A 298 37.20 -3.67 -16.16
C PRO A 298 37.07 -3.99 -14.68
N ASP A 299 38.20 -4.24 -14.00
CA ASP A 299 38.28 -4.50 -12.56
C ASP A 299 37.39 -5.65 -12.06
N GLY A 300 37.17 -6.69 -12.89
CA GLY A 300 36.35 -7.83 -12.54
C GLY A 300 34.81 -7.58 -12.63
N VAL A 301 34.38 -6.37 -12.96
CA VAL A 301 32.98 -6.01 -13.12
C VAL A 301 32.56 -6.15 -14.58
N LYS A 302 31.59 -7.00 -14.85
CA LYS A 302 31.06 -7.19 -16.20
C LYS A 302 30.21 -5.98 -16.60
N THR A 303 30.73 -5.17 -17.53
CA THR A 303 30.07 -3.96 -18.04
C THR A 303 29.52 -4.21 -19.44
N CYS A 304 28.28 -3.85 -19.65
CA CYS A 304 27.59 -3.93 -20.93
C CYS A 304 27.42 -2.53 -21.52
N TYR A 305 27.76 -2.34 -22.77
CA TYR A 305 27.51 -1.12 -23.52
C TYR A 305 26.49 -1.39 -24.61
N ILE A 306 25.40 -0.63 -24.64
CA ILE A 306 24.36 -0.73 -25.66
C ILE A 306 24.20 0.62 -26.35
N SER A 307 24.16 0.63 -27.68
CA SER A 307 23.92 1.89 -28.39
C SER A 307 22.55 2.48 -28.02
N LYS A 308 22.52 3.82 -27.95
CA LYS A 308 21.30 4.57 -27.60
C LYS A 308 20.12 4.19 -28.51
N GLN A 309 20.36 4.10 -29.82
CA GLN A 309 19.31 3.74 -30.78
C GLN A 309 18.78 2.34 -30.52
N ARG A 310 19.66 1.36 -30.32
CA ARG A 310 19.23 -0.03 -30.09
C ARG A 310 18.45 -0.20 -28.80
N LEU A 311 18.87 0.46 -27.73
CA LEU A 311 18.14 0.43 -26.46
C LEU A 311 16.73 1.05 -26.60
N PHE A 312 16.61 2.11 -27.40
CA PHE A 312 15.34 2.73 -27.70
C PHE A 312 14.43 1.82 -28.57
N ASP A 313 15.01 1.13 -29.56
CA ASP A 313 14.26 0.18 -30.40
C ASP A 313 13.70 -0.98 -29.56
N TYR A 314 14.48 -1.46 -28.58
CA TYR A 314 14.00 -2.45 -27.60
C TYR A 314 12.87 -1.91 -26.74
N PHE A 315 13.01 -0.69 -26.26
CA PHE A 315 11.96 -0.03 -25.49
C PHE A 315 10.65 0.08 -26.31
N GLU A 316 10.74 0.51 -27.55
CA GLU A 316 9.58 0.63 -28.43
C GLU A 316 8.94 -0.74 -28.74
N SER A 317 9.75 -1.77 -28.93
CA SER A 317 9.26 -3.15 -29.13
C SER A 317 8.56 -3.67 -27.88
N TRP A 318 9.18 -3.50 -26.72
CA TRP A 318 8.60 -3.89 -25.44
C TRP A 318 7.30 -3.11 -25.15
N LYS A 319 7.29 -1.82 -25.41
CA LYS A 319 6.11 -0.97 -25.22
C LYS A 319 4.92 -1.45 -26.05
N ARG A 320 5.16 -1.83 -27.31
CA ARG A 320 4.14 -2.44 -28.19
C ARG A 320 3.64 -3.77 -27.65
N SER A 321 4.52 -4.65 -27.24
CA SER A 321 4.15 -5.96 -26.68
C SER A 321 3.38 -5.84 -25.36
N ALA A 322 3.62 -4.77 -24.59
CA ALA A 322 2.93 -4.45 -23.36
C ALA A 322 1.58 -3.71 -23.56
N GLY A 323 1.18 -3.45 -24.82
CA GLY A 323 -0.06 -2.75 -25.15
C GLY A 323 -0.09 -1.26 -24.76
N LEU A 324 1.08 -0.63 -24.58
CA LEU A 324 1.19 0.76 -24.13
C LEU A 324 1.16 1.70 -25.34
N LYS A 325 0.13 2.54 -25.41
CA LYS A 325 -0.08 3.53 -26.48
C LYS A 325 0.49 4.92 -26.10
N LEU A 326 1.76 4.99 -25.71
CA LEU A 326 2.43 6.25 -25.36
C LEU A 326 3.40 6.62 -26.47
N ASP A 327 3.31 7.85 -26.96
CA ASP A 327 4.35 8.40 -27.83
C ASP A 327 5.50 8.90 -26.97
N THR A 328 6.64 8.23 -27.02
CA THR A 328 7.83 8.55 -26.25
C THR A 328 8.94 8.99 -27.18
N LYS A 329 9.32 10.27 -27.11
CA LYS A 329 10.43 10.78 -27.89
C LYS A 329 11.76 10.23 -27.37
N MET A 330 12.73 10.05 -28.24
CA MET A 330 14.09 9.61 -27.90
C MET A 330 14.75 10.50 -26.85
N SER A 331 14.50 11.82 -26.86
CA SER A 331 15.03 12.75 -25.84
C SER A 331 14.47 12.40 -24.46
N THR A 332 13.16 12.31 -24.34
CA THR A 332 12.46 11.95 -23.07
C THR A 332 12.92 10.59 -22.56
N PHE A 333 13.06 9.60 -23.44
CA PHE A 333 13.60 8.29 -23.08
C PHE A 333 15.01 8.40 -22.46
N CYS A 334 15.87 9.19 -23.07
CA CYS A 334 17.23 9.38 -22.57
C CYS A 334 17.28 10.14 -21.24
N ASP A 335 16.38 11.10 -21.05
CA ASP A 335 16.32 11.88 -19.80
C ASP A 335 15.80 11.01 -18.65
N ASP A 336 14.78 10.20 -18.90
CA ASP A 336 14.28 9.21 -17.94
C ASP A 336 15.34 8.16 -17.57
N LEU A 337 16.18 7.73 -18.52
CA LEU A 337 17.31 6.83 -18.22
C LEU A 337 18.37 7.52 -17.35
N ALA A 338 18.65 8.80 -17.57
CA ALA A 338 19.59 9.56 -16.77
C ALA A 338 19.10 9.74 -15.32
N GLU A 339 17.80 9.90 -15.10
CA GLU A 339 17.21 9.97 -13.76
C GLU A 339 17.48 8.71 -12.90
N ILE A 340 17.63 7.55 -13.53
CA ILE A 340 17.95 6.30 -12.82
C ILE A 340 19.44 5.97 -12.82
N GLY A 341 20.27 6.96 -13.14
CA GLY A 341 21.72 6.84 -13.04
C GLY A 341 22.42 6.16 -14.22
N LEU A 342 21.71 5.95 -15.35
CA LEU A 342 22.32 5.38 -16.54
C LEU A 342 23.14 6.44 -17.28
N VAL A 343 24.44 6.25 -17.28
CA VAL A 343 25.38 7.24 -17.82
C VAL A 343 25.58 7.05 -19.32
N ARG A 344 25.51 8.15 -20.07
CA ARG A 344 25.84 8.16 -21.49
C ARG A 344 27.36 8.24 -21.67
N THR A 345 27.87 7.43 -22.59
CA THR A 345 29.29 7.45 -22.98
C THR A 345 29.42 7.31 -24.49
N ARG A 346 30.58 7.69 -25.01
CA ARG A 346 30.94 7.41 -26.41
C ARG A 346 31.83 6.19 -26.48
N LYS A 347 31.39 5.14 -27.15
CA LYS A 347 32.18 3.90 -27.36
C LYS A 347 32.18 3.52 -28.85
N THR A 348 33.27 2.88 -29.26
CA THR A 348 33.35 2.25 -30.57
C THR A 348 32.75 0.87 -30.47
N LEU A 349 31.64 0.67 -31.18
CA LEU A 349 30.95 -0.60 -31.32
C LEU A 349 31.02 -1.02 -32.81
N GLY A 350 31.66 -2.14 -33.07
CA GLY A 350 32.02 -2.51 -34.45
C GLY A 350 32.94 -1.45 -35.06
N ALA A 351 32.62 -1.03 -36.29
CA ALA A 351 33.37 0.02 -37.01
C ALA A 351 32.94 1.46 -36.72
N ARG A 352 31.95 1.67 -35.82
CA ARG A 352 31.33 2.98 -35.61
C ARG A 352 31.49 3.47 -34.18
N LYS A 353 31.77 4.77 -34.02
CA LYS A 353 31.76 5.45 -32.71
C LYS A 353 30.35 5.90 -32.39
N LEU A 354 29.71 5.29 -31.40
CA LEU A 354 28.31 5.50 -31.03
C LEU A 354 28.17 6.09 -29.62
N THR A 355 27.06 6.80 -29.39
CA THR A 355 26.62 7.16 -28.04
C THR A 355 25.94 5.95 -27.43
N CYS A 356 26.45 5.46 -26.31
CA CYS A 356 25.98 4.27 -25.63
C CYS A 356 25.56 4.57 -24.21
N PHE A 357 24.69 3.71 -23.66
CA PHE A 357 24.51 3.59 -22.21
C PHE A 357 25.36 2.44 -21.71
N PHE A 358 25.94 2.59 -20.54
CA PHE A 358 26.67 1.51 -19.91
C PHE A 358 25.99 1.07 -18.61
N PHE A 359 26.12 -0.21 -18.33
CA PHE A 359 25.56 -0.88 -17.18
C PHE A 359 26.65 -1.71 -16.52
N ALA A 360 26.93 -1.46 -15.25
CA ALA A 360 27.77 -2.32 -14.45
C ALA A 360 26.89 -3.33 -13.72
N ARG A 361 27.16 -4.62 -13.89
CA ARG A 361 26.48 -5.67 -13.13
C ARG A 361 27.35 -6.01 -11.94
N PRO A 362 26.94 -5.75 -10.69
CA PRO A 362 27.60 -6.38 -9.55
C PRO A 362 27.35 -7.90 -9.64
N TYR A 363 28.37 -8.69 -9.37
CA TYR A 363 28.29 -10.15 -9.29
C TYR A 363 27.42 -10.58 -8.14
#